data_eaed100fb97e5bf1d6028cb40c74a922
#
_entry.id   eaed100fb97e5bf1d6028cb40c74a922
#
_cell.length_a   1.000
_cell.length_b   1.000
_cell.length_c   1.000
_cell.angle_alpha   90.00
_cell.angle_beta   90.00
_cell.angle_gamma   90.00
#
_symmetry.space_group_name_H-M   'P 1'
#
loop_
_entity.id
_entity.type
_entity.pdbx_description
1 polymer ?
#
loop_
_entity_poly.entity_id
_entity_poly.type
_entity_poly.pdbx_seq_one_letter_code
_entity_poly.pdbx_strand_id
1 'polypeptide(L)'
;TGLKIETLPDKSLNANGPGRTDHGNFVLNDVRMYATDQEKFDAKKHRITLSGARADFTQTGWPAKNAIDGKINEGKKGTGWAVGPQYGKAHQLILTTSKPVAIKGSTRLQVVLDQQYGSKHTIGCFRISARTGQSPGDGISQQIVKILTIEAGERDDKQAEALFNLFRS
;
A
#
# COMPACT_ATOMS: atom_id res chain seq x y z
N THR A 1 -11.28 -8.77 4.08
CA THR A 1 -10.49 -9.15 2.89
C THR A 1 -9.81 -7.92 2.32
N GLY A 2 -8.68 -8.10 1.68
CA GLY A 2 -7.95 -7.00 1.06
C GLY A 2 -6.66 -7.46 0.39
N LEU A 3 -5.84 -6.48 0.01
CA LEU A 3 -4.49 -6.70 -0.51
C LEU A 3 -3.46 -5.99 0.37
N LYS A 4 -2.29 -6.57 0.44
CA LYS A 4 -1.07 -5.90 0.86
C LYS A 4 -0.16 -5.76 -0.36
N ILE A 5 0.27 -4.53 -0.63
CA ILE A 5 1.29 -4.21 -1.61
C ILE A 5 2.53 -3.79 -0.83
N GLU A 6 3.61 -4.52 -0.97
CA GLU A 6 4.91 -4.22 -0.39
C GLU A 6 5.81 -3.72 -1.51
N THR A 7 6.30 -2.49 -1.41
CA THR A 7 7.34 -1.97 -2.28
C THR A 7 8.68 -2.23 -1.64
N LEU A 8 9.58 -2.86 -2.37
CA LEU A 8 10.79 -3.45 -1.82
C LEU A 8 12.03 -2.73 -2.36
N PRO A 9 13.04 -2.49 -1.51
CA PRO A 9 14.33 -2.02 -1.99
C PRO A 9 15.00 -3.11 -2.84
N ASP A 10 15.75 -2.68 -3.85
CA ASP A 10 16.54 -3.56 -4.69
C ASP A 10 17.79 -2.85 -5.17
N LYS A 11 18.94 -3.51 -5.06
CA LYS A 11 20.26 -2.95 -5.44
C LYS A 11 20.37 -2.62 -6.92
N SER A 12 19.54 -3.21 -7.78
CA SER A 12 19.50 -2.91 -9.22
C SER A 12 18.78 -1.58 -9.53
N LEU A 13 18.10 -0.99 -8.54
CA LEU A 13 17.39 0.28 -8.67
C LEU A 13 18.25 1.45 -8.16
N ASN A 14 18.08 2.61 -8.77
CA ASN A 14 18.71 3.84 -8.30
C ASN A 14 18.33 4.12 -6.84
N ALA A 15 19.27 4.63 -6.06
CA ALA A 15 19.09 4.90 -4.63
C ALA A 15 18.51 3.69 -3.85
N ASN A 16 18.72 2.46 -4.31
CA ASN A 16 18.18 1.23 -3.76
C ASN A 16 16.62 1.15 -3.84
N GLY A 17 15.98 1.94 -4.70
CA GLY A 17 14.53 1.94 -4.91
C GLY A 17 13.71 2.52 -3.76
N PRO A 18 12.46 2.03 -3.58
CA PRO A 18 11.74 1.01 -4.35
C PRO A 18 11.21 1.47 -5.72
N GLY A 19 11.28 2.76 -6.02
CA GLY A 19 10.87 3.32 -7.31
C GLY A 19 12.02 3.37 -8.32
N ARG A 20 11.68 3.67 -9.59
CA ARG A 20 12.63 3.71 -10.72
C ARG A 20 13.19 5.10 -11.01
N THR A 21 12.79 6.13 -10.24
CA THR A 21 13.40 7.46 -10.35
C THR A 21 14.87 7.44 -9.91
N ASP A 22 15.64 8.45 -10.28
CA ASP A 22 17.05 8.52 -9.90
C ASP A 22 17.26 8.61 -8.37
N HIS A 23 16.27 9.13 -7.66
CA HIS A 23 16.26 9.21 -6.19
C HIS A 23 15.47 8.08 -5.49
N GLY A 24 14.91 7.12 -6.25
CA GLY A 24 14.26 5.93 -5.71
C GLY A 24 12.77 6.08 -5.36
N ASN A 25 12.13 7.23 -5.65
CA ASN A 25 10.70 7.42 -5.40
C ASN A 25 9.82 6.78 -6.48
N PHE A 26 8.53 6.66 -6.17
CA PHE A 26 7.47 6.28 -7.10
C PHE A 26 6.20 7.08 -6.78
N VAL A 27 5.21 7.00 -7.68
CA VAL A 27 3.84 7.43 -7.45
C VAL A 27 2.90 6.34 -7.93
N LEU A 28 2.15 5.76 -7.02
CA LEU A 28 1.08 4.82 -7.32
C LEU A 28 -0.24 5.61 -7.37
N ASN A 29 -0.69 5.93 -8.58
CA ASN A 29 -1.84 6.82 -8.79
C ASN A 29 -3.15 6.15 -8.38
N ASP A 30 -3.39 4.90 -8.81
CA ASP A 30 -4.62 4.19 -8.49
C ASP A 30 -4.41 2.68 -8.46
N VAL A 31 -5.18 1.99 -7.64
CA VAL A 31 -5.23 0.53 -7.57
C VAL A 31 -6.64 0.06 -7.84
N ARG A 32 -6.79 -0.82 -8.80
CA ARG A 32 -8.06 -1.46 -9.10
C ARG A 32 -7.97 -2.96 -8.92
N MET A 33 -9.02 -3.52 -8.33
CA MET A 33 -9.13 -4.96 -8.11
C MET A 33 -10.36 -5.52 -8.80
N TYR A 34 -10.20 -6.73 -9.31
CA TYR A 34 -11.28 -7.49 -9.93
C TYR A 34 -11.17 -8.96 -9.52
N ALA A 35 -12.31 -9.63 -9.35
CA ALA A 35 -12.35 -11.07 -9.11
C ALA A 35 -13.43 -11.72 -9.99
N THR A 36 -13.10 -12.84 -10.60
CA THR A 36 -14.04 -13.62 -11.40
C THR A 36 -13.65 -15.08 -11.45
N ASP A 37 -14.65 -15.96 -11.43
CA ASP A 37 -14.55 -17.38 -11.74
C ASP A 37 -14.93 -17.69 -13.21
N GLN A 38 -15.39 -16.66 -13.94
CA GLN A 38 -15.82 -16.79 -15.34
C GLN A 38 -14.64 -16.70 -16.30
N GLU A 39 -14.74 -17.37 -17.42
CA GLU A 39 -13.73 -17.33 -18.48
C GLU A 39 -13.58 -15.91 -19.07
N LYS A 40 -14.71 -15.24 -19.32
CA LYS A 40 -14.73 -13.86 -19.84
C LYS A 40 -14.65 -12.85 -18.71
N PHE A 41 -13.67 -11.96 -18.79
CA PHE A 41 -13.49 -10.83 -17.88
C PHE A 41 -14.40 -9.66 -18.29
N ASP A 42 -15.12 -9.09 -17.31
CA ASP A 42 -15.89 -7.85 -17.46
C ASP A 42 -15.53 -6.89 -16.33
N ALA A 43 -14.86 -5.80 -16.68
CA ALA A 43 -14.36 -4.83 -15.71
C ALA A 43 -15.47 -4.14 -14.89
N LYS A 44 -16.68 -4.02 -15.41
CA LYS A 44 -17.81 -3.42 -14.70
C LYS A 44 -18.42 -4.38 -13.68
N LYS A 45 -18.60 -5.64 -14.09
CA LYS A 45 -19.26 -6.68 -13.27
C LYS A 45 -18.33 -7.25 -12.19
N HIS A 46 -17.05 -7.40 -12.52
CA HIS A 46 -16.09 -8.11 -11.66
C HIS A 46 -15.27 -7.18 -10.76
N ARG A 47 -15.56 -5.87 -10.79
CA ARG A 47 -14.84 -4.87 -9.96
C ARG A 47 -15.10 -5.10 -8.48
N ILE A 48 -14.03 -5.15 -7.71
CA ILE A 48 -14.06 -5.13 -6.24
C ILE A 48 -13.90 -3.68 -5.79
N THR A 49 -14.85 -3.18 -5.01
CA THR A 49 -14.75 -1.83 -4.43
C THR A 49 -13.80 -1.84 -3.25
N LEU A 50 -12.78 -1.00 -3.30
CA LEU A 50 -11.89 -0.72 -2.19
C LEU A 50 -12.49 0.38 -1.31
N SER A 51 -12.49 0.21 0.00
CA SER A 51 -13.05 1.15 0.98
C SER A 51 -12.00 1.79 1.87
N GLY A 52 -10.79 1.24 1.92
CA GLY A 52 -9.72 1.76 2.75
C GLY A 52 -8.35 1.53 2.16
N ALA A 53 -7.44 2.48 2.40
CA ALA A 53 -6.04 2.40 2.07
C ALA A 53 -5.21 2.97 3.22
N ARG A 54 -4.29 2.19 3.77
CA ARG A 54 -3.36 2.59 4.83
C ARG A 54 -1.95 2.20 4.42
N ALA A 55 -0.98 3.06 4.68
CA ALA A 55 0.42 2.78 4.46
C ALA A 55 1.21 2.98 5.76
N ASP A 56 2.36 2.33 5.87
CA ASP A 56 3.32 2.53 6.95
C ASP A 56 3.95 3.92 6.89
N PHE A 57 4.06 4.49 5.70
CA PHE A 57 4.56 5.84 5.46
C PHE A 57 3.90 6.47 4.23
N THR A 58 3.72 7.80 4.26
CA THR A 58 3.25 8.59 3.12
C THR A 58 4.05 9.87 2.99
N GLN A 59 4.44 10.20 1.79
CA GLN A 59 5.03 11.50 1.48
C GLN A 59 4.00 12.62 1.72
N THR A 60 4.44 13.75 2.26
CA THR A 60 3.56 14.92 2.47
C THR A 60 2.86 15.32 1.18
N GLY A 61 1.54 15.38 1.22
CA GLY A 61 0.68 15.66 0.07
C GLY A 61 0.36 14.46 -0.83
N TRP A 62 0.82 13.23 -0.48
CA TRP A 62 0.61 11.99 -1.24
C TRP A 62 0.08 10.87 -0.35
N PRO A 63 -1.10 11.05 0.25
CA PRO A 63 -1.63 10.08 1.22
C PRO A 63 -2.08 8.79 0.55
N ALA A 64 -1.99 7.67 1.29
CA ALA A 64 -2.35 6.34 0.81
C ALA A 64 -3.76 6.27 0.20
N LYS A 65 -4.73 7.02 0.75
CA LYS A 65 -6.12 7.06 0.26
C LYS A 65 -6.25 7.51 -1.19
N ASN A 66 -5.30 8.29 -1.70
CA ASN A 66 -5.32 8.74 -3.08
C ASN A 66 -4.97 7.61 -4.07
N ALA A 67 -4.44 6.47 -3.60
CA ALA A 67 -4.22 5.29 -4.44
C ALA A 67 -5.50 4.46 -4.68
N ILE A 68 -6.67 4.91 -4.21
CA ILE A 68 -7.96 4.24 -4.46
C ILE A 68 -9.10 5.24 -4.79
N ASP A 69 -8.77 6.49 -5.10
CA ASP A 69 -9.77 7.54 -5.36
C ASP A 69 -10.24 7.59 -6.83
N GLY A 70 -9.69 6.74 -7.67
CA GLY A 70 -10.03 6.63 -9.09
C GLY A 70 -9.48 7.77 -9.96
N LYS A 71 -8.62 8.64 -9.40
CA LYS A 71 -8.05 9.77 -10.12
C LYS A 71 -6.68 9.43 -10.67
N ILE A 72 -6.62 9.22 -11.96
CA ILE A 72 -5.38 9.00 -12.70
C ILE A 72 -5.07 10.31 -13.43
N ASN A 73 -4.38 11.22 -12.76
CA ASN A 73 -4.02 12.51 -13.34
C ASN A 73 -2.51 12.54 -13.60
N GLU A 74 -2.15 12.46 -14.84
CA GLU A 74 -0.75 12.53 -15.29
C GLU A 74 -0.08 13.81 -14.77
N GLY A 75 1.08 13.65 -14.14
CA GLY A 75 1.94 14.75 -13.72
C GLY A 75 1.38 15.70 -12.67
N LYS A 76 0.18 15.44 -12.11
CA LYS A 76 -0.41 16.33 -11.11
C LYS A 76 -0.02 15.93 -9.68
N LYS A 77 0.43 16.93 -8.93
CA LYS A 77 0.76 16.78 -7.51
C LYS A 77 -0.45 16.33 -6.71
N GLY A 78 -0.22 15.40 -5.77
CA GLY A 78 -1.26 14.93 -4.84
C GLY A 78 -2.18 13.84 -5.40
N THR A 79 -1.88 13.29 -6.58
CA THR A 79 -2.63 12.15 -7.13
C THR A 79 -1.87 10.85 -6.92
N GLY A 80 -2.26 10.06 -5.93
CA GLY A 80 -1.66 8.78 -5.62
C GLY A 80 -0.88 8.75 -4.31
N TRP A 81 -0.22 7.62 -4.05
CA TRP A 81 0.65 7.36 -2.92
C TRP A 81 2.11 7.39 -3.33
N ALA A 82 2.95 8.05 -2.50
CA ALA A 82 4.39 8.15 -2.67
C ALA A 82 5.11 8.06 -1.32
N VAL A 83 6.44 7.81 -1.35
CA VAL A 83 7.23 7.53 -0.14
C VAL A 83 8.43 8.45 0.09
N GLY A 84 8.59 9.51 -0.70
CA GLY A 84 9.67 10.46 -0.46
C GLY A 84 9.54 11.19 0.87
N PRO A 85 10.62 11.40 1.63
CA PRO A 85 12.02 11.11 1.31
C PRO A 85 12.53 9.74 1.84
N GLN A 86 11.66 8.79 2.19
CA GLN A 86 12.09 7.50 2.75
C GLN A 86 12.43 6.47 1.65
N TYR A 87 13.38 6.81 0.80
CA TYR A 87 13.89 5.93 -0.25
C TYR A 87 14.76 4.80 0.30
N GLY A 88 15.03 3.79 -0.51
CA GLY A 88 15.92 2.68 -0.17
C GLY A 88 15.38 1.76 0.94
N LYS A 89 14.11 1.88 1.28
CA LYS A 89 13.44 1.11 2.33
C LYS A 89 12.22 0.39 1.79
N ALA A 90 11.84 -0.68 2.46
CA ALA A 90 10.56 -1.33 2.20
C ALA A 90 9.41 -0.50 2.77
N HIS A 91 8.33 -0.37 2.00
CA HIS A 91 7.08 0.24 2.42
C HIS A 91 5.90 -0.67 2.12
N GLN A 92 4.81 -0.51 2.83
CA GLN A 92 3.61 -1.30 2.62
C GLN A 92 2.35 -0.43 2.49
N LEU A 93 1.49 -0.83 1.56
CA LEU A 93 0.14 -0.30 1.38
C LEU A 93 -0.85 -1.42 1.62
N ILE A 94 -1.76 -1.22 2.58
CA ILE A 94 -2.84 -2.13 2.91
C ILE A 94 -4.13 -1.59 2.32
N LEU A 95 -4.78 -2.40 1.50
CA LEU A 95 -6.05 -2.09 0.86
C LEU A 95 -7.15 -2.98 1.44
N THR A 96 -8.26 -2.37 1.83
CA THR A 96 -9.42 -3.07 2.38
C THR A 96 -10.57 -3.03 1.39
N THR A 97 -11.25 -4.15 1.20
CA THR A 97 -12.44 -4.24 0.37
C THR A 97 -13.69 -3.80 1.13
N SER A 98 -14.64 -3.16 0.46
CA SER A 98 -15.90 -2.70 1.06
C SER A 98 -16.80 -3.86 1.52
N LYS A 99 -16.63 -5.03 0.92
CA LYS A 99 -17.35 -6.26 1.25
C LYS A 99 -16.37 -7.45 1.18
N PRO A 100 -16.60 -8.51 1.94
CA PRO A 100 -15.84 -9.74 1.77
C PRO A 100 -15.88 -10.22 0.31
N VAL A 101 -14.73 -10.60 -0.23
CA VAL A 101 -14.64 -11.20 -1.56
C VAL A 101 -14.83 -12.71 -1.40
N ALA A 102 -15.91 -13.24 -1.96
CA ALA A 102 -16.11 -14.68 -2.01
C ALA A 102 -15.14 -15.28 -3.04
N ILE A 103 -14.22 -16.11 -2.57
CA ILE A 103 -13.31 -16.87 -3.42
C ILE A 103 -13.84 -18.31 -3.47
N LYS A 104 -14.19 -18.77 -4.66
CA LYS A 104 -14.63 -20.15 -4.91
C LYS A 104 -13.71 -20.78 -5.95
N GLY A 105 -13.16 -21.94 -5.65
CA GLY A 105 -12.40 -22.75 -6.61
C GLY A 105 -11.36 -21.97 -7.41
N SER A 106 -11.56 -21.83 -8.70
CA SER A 106 -10.64 -21.22 -9.66
C SER A 106 -10.80 -19.70 -9.83
N THR A 107 -11.24 -18.96 -8.78
CA THR A 107 -11.37 -17.51 -8.88
C THR A 107 -10.04 -16.84 -9.26
N ARG A 108 -10.06 -16.09 -10.35
CA ARG A 108 -8.93 -15.26 -10.79
C ARG A 108 -9.02 -13.88 -10.15
N LEU A 109 -7.94 -13.43 -9.58
CA LEU A 109 -7.79 -12.09 -9.04
C LEU A 109 -6.93 -11.27 -10.00
N GLN A 110 -7.45 -10.15 -10.49
CA GLN A 110 -6.70 -9.19 -11.27
C GLN A 110 -6.48 -7.92 -10.43
N VAL A 111 -5.24 -7.49 -10.36
CA VAL A 111 -4.83 -6.25 -9.71
C VAL A 111 -4.20 -5.35 -10.76
N VAL A 112 -4.69 -4.13 -10.88
CA VAL A 112 -4.14 -3.11 -11.77
C VAL A 112 -3.51 -2.03 -10.92
N LEU A 113 -2.23 -1.73 -11.18
CA LEU A 113 -1.46 -0.66 -10.56
C LEU A 113 -1.27 0.45 -11.59
N ASP A 114 -2.01 1.55 -11.47
CA ASP A 114 -1.85 2.70 -12.34
C ASP A 114 -0.74 3.63 -11.85
N GLN A 115 0.21 3.93 -12.73
CA GLN A 115 1.41 4.72 -12.42
C GLN A 115 1.68 5.70 -13.56
N GLN A 116 0.84 6.74 -13.65
CA GLN A 116 0.78 7.71 -14.75
C GLN A 116 1.41 9.06 -14.42
N TYR A 117 2.16 9.17 -13.33
CA TYR A 117 2.76 10.44 -12.92
C TYR A 117 3.84 10.92 -13.88
N GLY A 118 4.50 10.03 -14.60
CA GLY A 118 5.58 10.34 -15.52
C GLY A 118 6.97 10.33 -14.87
N SER A 119 7.98 10.75 -15.62
CA SER A 119 9.38 10.89 -15.15
C SER A 119 9.91 9.67 -14.38
N LYS A 120 9.64 8.45 -14.86
CA LYS A 120 10.05 7.18 -14.24
C LYS A 120 9.50 6.93 -12.83
N HIS A 121 8.45 7.64 -12.39
CA HIS A 121 7.86 7.44 -11.06
C HIS A 121 7.04 6.14 -10.96
N THR A 122 7.63 5.03 -11.36
CA THR A 122 7.02 3.71 -11.26
C THR A 122 7.72 2.87 -10.19
N ILE A 123 6.97 1.95 -9.57
CA ILE A 123 7.52 0.98 -8.62
C ILE A 123 8.46 0.04 -9.39
N GLY A 124 9.65 -0.18 -8.85
CA GLY A 124 10.67 -1.04 -9.45
C GLY A 124 10.59 -2.48 -8.98
N CYS A 125 10.41 -2.67 -7.66
CA CYS A 125 10.31 -3.97 -7.04
C CYS A 125 9.15 -4.00 -6.05
N PHE A 126 8.28 -5.02 -6.13
CA PHE A 126 7.12 -5.14 -5.25
C PHE A 126 6.66 -6.57 -5.07
N ARG A 127 5.88 -6.79 -4.02
CA ARG A 127 5.15 -8.03 -3.75
C ARG A 127 3.69 -7.70 -3.47
N ILE A 128 2.78 -8.52 -4.00
CA ILE A 128 1.34 -8.43 -3.69
C ILE A 128 0.94 -9.69 -2.94
N SER A 129 0.22 -9.50 -1.84
CA SER A 129 -0.35 -10.57 -1.03
C SER A 129 -1.84 -10.35 -0.83
N ALA A 130 -2.66 -11.36 -1.05
CA ALA A 130 -4.05 -11.33 -0.64
C ALA A 130 -4.14 -11.58 0.87
N ARG A 131 -5.11 -10.94 1.53
CA ARG A 131 -5.33 -11.10 2.96
C ARG A 131 -6.78 -11.46 3.28
N THR A 132 -6.92 -12.36 4.24
CA THR A 132 -8.21 -12.77 4.83
C THR A 132 -8.19 -12.35 6.29
N GLY A 133 -9.12 -11.50 6.72
CA GLY A 133 -9.14 -10.95 8.07
C GLY A 133 -8.22 -9.75 8.29
N GLN A 134 -8.16 -9.27 9.51
CA GLN A 134 -7.21 -8.25 9.97
C GLN A 134 -6.03 -8.95 10.63
N SER A 135 -4.82 -8.59 10.24
CA SER A 135 -3.60 -9.07 10.87
C SER A 135 -3.11 -8.01 11.86
N PRO A 136 -2.75 -8.37 13.08
CA PRO A 136 -2.03 -7.45 13.95
C PRO A 136 -0.79 -6.90 13.23
N GLY A 137 -0.59 -5.59 13.24
CA GLY A 137 0.55 -4.94 12.59
C GLY A 137 0.32 -4.48 11.14
N ASP A 138 -0.82 -4.80 10.51
CA ASP A 138 -1.16 -4.29 9.18
C ASP A 138 -1.43 -2.78 9.23
N GLY A 139 -0.64 -2.01 8.50
CA GLY A 139 -0.68 -0.54 8.52
C GLY A 139 -0.04 0.10 9.75
N ILE A 140 0.63 -0.68 10.57
CA ILE A 140 1.45 -0.19 11.68
C ILE A 140 2.88 0.05 11.19
N SER A 141 3.46 1.19 11.53
CA SER A 141 4.85 1.50 11.17
C SER A 141 5.82 0.49 11.79
N GLN A 142 6.96 0.27 11.13
CA GLN A 142 8.02 -0.61 11.67
C GLN A 142 8.50 -0.15 13.05
N GLN A 143 8.43 1.15 13.34
CA GLN A 143 8.75 1.70 14.64
C GLN A 143 7.77 1.21 15.71
N ILE A 144 6.48 1.25 15.43
CA ILE A 144 5.45 0.73 16.36
C ILE A 144 5.59 -0.79 16.54
N VAL A 145 5.87 -1.54 15.46
CA VAL A 145 6.11 -2.98 15.56
C VAL A 145 7.27 -3.27 16.52
N LYS A 146 8.37 -2.51 16.44
CA LYS A 146 9.49 -2.64 17.38
C LYS A 146 9.08 -2.32 18.82
N ILE A 147 8.28 -1.28 19.04
CA ILE A 147 7.79 -0.94 20.38
C ILE A 147 6.90 -2.05 20.95
N LEU A 148 6.10 -2.70 20.11
CA LEU A 148 5.22 -3.82 20.53
C LEU A 148 6.01 -5.06 20.96
N THR A 149 7.28 -5.23 20.53
CA THR A 149 8.14 -6.31 21.00
C THR A 149 8.81 -6.05 22.35
N ILE A 150 8.73 -4.82 22.87
CA ILE A 150 9.23 -4.44 24.18
C ILE A 150 8.17 -4.77 25.24
N GLU A 151 8.55 -5.39 26.33
CA GLU A 151 7.67 -5.64 27.48
C GLU A 151 7.02 -4.33 27.96
N ALA A 152 5.75 -4.39 28.37
CA ALA A 152 4.99 -3.18 28.70
C ALA A 152 5.63 -2.31 29.81
N GLY A 153 6.28 -2.94 30.78
CA GLY A 153 6.98 -2.27 31.89
C GLY A 153 8.35 -1.71 31.53
N GLU A 154 8.88 -2.07 30.36
CA GLU A 154 10.21 -1.64 29.90
C GLU A 154 10.13 -0.52 28.83
N ARG A 155 8.92 -0.12 28.44
CA ARG A 155 8.70 0.96 27.47
C ARG A 155 8.92 2.31 28.11
N ASP A 156 9.66 3.18 27.43
CA ASP A 156 9.77 4.58 27.82
C ASP A 156 8.47 5.36 27.51
N ASP A 157 8.36 6.58 28.07
CA ASP A 157 7.17 7.44 27.92
C ASP A 157 6.83 7.74 26.45
N LYS A 158 7.85 7.96 25.60
CA LYS A 158 7.66 8.23 24.15
C LYS A 158 7.12 7.01 23.41
N GLN A 159 7.57 5.83 23.79
CA GLN A 159 7.09 4.56 23.24
C GLN A 159 5.65 4.29 23.67
N ALA A 160 5.34 4.54 24.94
CA ALA A 160 3.96 4.42 25.45
C ALA A 160 3.02 5.41 24.77
N GLU A 161 3.43 6.67 24.60
CA GLU A 161 2.67 7.70 23.90
C GLU A 161 2.45 7.35 22.42
N ALA A 162 3.46 6.82 21.73
CA ALA A 162 3.33 6.39 20.35
C ALA A 162 2.28 5.28 20.18
N LEU A 163 2.21 4.32 21.11
CA LEU A 163 1.17 3.28 21.13
C LEU A 163 -0.21 3.88 21.44
N PHE A 164 -0.29 4.76 22.43
CA PHE A 164 -1.55 5.42 22.81
C PHE A 164 -2.15 6.18 21.64
N ASN A 165 -1.34 6.92 20.89
CA ASN A 165 -1.78 7.67 19.71
C ASN A 165 -2.26 6.75 18.57
N LEU A 166 -1.67 5.56 18.43
CA LEU A 166 -2.13 4.57 17.46
C LEU A 166 -3.56 4.09 17.74
N PHE A 167 -3.93 3.91 19.01
CA PHE A 167 -5.26 3.41 19.39
C PHE A 167 -6.36 4.49 19.41
N ARG A 168 -5.96 5.77 19.37
CA ARG A 168 -6.92 6.90 19.30
C ARG A 168 -7.24 7.36 17.88
N SER A 169 -6.50 6.93 16.87
CA SER A 169 -6.69 7.28 15.46
C SER A 169 -7.59 6.27 14.75
#